data_3db64c0e31ed40f10238e6a42f2d953b
#
_entry.id   3db64c0e31ed40f10238e6a42f2d953b
#
_cell.length_a   1.000
_cell.length_b   1.000
_cell.length_c   1.000
_cell.angle_alpha   90.00
_cell.angle_beta   90.00
_cell.angle_gamma   90.00
#
_symmetry.space_group_name_H-M   'P 1'
#
loop_
_entity.id
_entity.type
_entity.pdbx_description
1 polymer ?
#
loop_
_entity_poly.entity_id
_entity_poly.type
_entity_poly.pdbx_seq_one_letter_code
_entity_poly.pdbx_strand_id
1 'polypeptide(L)'
;MTAEYVLCAVGRCPNTDGLFGENVKPDMERGRVLMNENFESSIPGVYAIGDLIFGAQLAHAASAQGMVVAEKLAGKEPFIDLSIVPGCVYTDPEIASAGMTEDQAKEKGIAVKCGKFIMSANGKSIITQEERGFIKVVAEEEVNCYLVHQTGYADRNKGFLTFIPVRAAVA
;
A
#
# COMPACT_ATOMS: atom_id res chain seq x y z
N MET A 1 35.07 -8.06 -7.24
CA MET A 1 34.28 -9.03 -6.43
C MET A 1 34.01 -10.23 -7.30
N THR A 2 34.29 -11.42 -6.83
CA THR A 2 33.95 -12.69 -7.47
C THR A 2 32.92 -13.39 -6.63
N ALA A 3 31.85 -13.90 -7.22
CA ALA A 3 30.79 -14.62 -6.53
C ALA A 3 30.39 -15.84 -7.35
N GLU A 4 29.96 -16.91 -6.71
CA GLU A 4 29.46 -18.12 -7.40
C GLU A 4 28.05 -17.90 -7.97
N TYR A 5 27.25 -17.06 -7.32
CA TYR A 5 25.88 -16.74 -7.70
C TYR A 5 25.63 -15.24 -7.63
N VAL A 6 24.78 -14.76 -8.51
CA VAL A 6 24.32 -13.37 -8.53
C VAL A 6 22.79 -13.36 -8.53
N LEU A 7 22.18 -12.80 -7.48
CA LEU A 7 20.75 -12.58 -7.41
C LEU A 7 20.40 -11.20 -7.97
N CYS A 8 19.62 -11.16 -9.07
CA CYS A 8 19.09 -9.94 -9.64
C CYS A 8 17.64 -9.74 -9.16
N ALA A 9 17.42 -8.74 -8.30
CA ALA A 9 16.12 -8.41 -7.73
C ALA A 9 15.82 -6.91 -7.87
N VAL A 10 16.02 -6.37 -9.09
CA VAL A 10 15.97 -4.92 -9.39
C VAL A 10 14.58 -4.37 -9.73
N GLY A 11 13.54 -5.17 -9.53
CA GLY A 11 12.15 -4.76 -9.73
C GLY A 11 11.34 -5.71 -10.58
N ARG A 12 10.14 -5.27 -10.95
CA ARG A 12 9.14 -6.03 -11.71
C ARG A 12 8.60 -5.18 -12.85
N CYS A 13 8.30 -5.82 -13.96
CA CYS A 13 7.56 -5.23 -15.08
C CYS A 13 6.25 -5.99 -15.29
N PRO A 14 5.21 -5.35 -15.80
CA PRO A 14 3.98 -6.04 -16.20
C PRO A 14 4.29 -7.06 -17.31
N ASN A 15 3.63 -8.21 -17.23
CA ASN A 15 3.63 -9.17 -18.33
C ASN A 15 2.35 -8.98 -19.15
N THR A 16 2.50 -8.35 -20.31
CA THR A 16 1.39 -8.05 -21.22
C THR A 16 1.51 -8.80 -22.54
N ASP A 17 2.46 -9.73 -22.66
CA ASP A 17 2.69 -10.49 -23.87
C ASP A 17 1.48 -11.36 -24.21
N GLY A 18 0.94 -11.18 -25.44
CA GLY A 18 -0.22 -11.92 -25.90
C GLY A 18 -1.56 -11.52 -25.25
N LEU A 19 -1.57 -10.49 -24.40
CA LEU A 19 -2.80 -10.03 -23.74
C LEU A 19 -3.72 -9.23 -24.70
N PHE A 20 -3.15 -8.52 -25.64
CA PHE A 20 -3.87 -7.65 -26.55
C PHE A 20 -3.87 -8.20 -27.97
N GLY A 21 -5.02 -8.06 -28.66
CA GLY A 21 -5.12 -8.35 -30.08
C GLY A 21 -4.42 -7.31 -30.94
N GLU A 22 -4.18 -7.64 -32.23
CA GLU A 22 -3.47 -6.75 -33.15
C GLU A 22 -4.10 -5.36 -33.28
N ASN A 23 -5.45 -5.29 -33.17
CA ASN A 23 -6.23 -4.05 -33.35
C ASN A 23 -6.85 -3.52 -32.04
N VAL A 24 -6.55 -4.13 -30.91
CA VAL A 24 -7.14 -3.76 -29.61
C VAL A 24 -6.01 -3.66 -28.58
N LYS A 25 -5.38 -2.49 -28.54
CA LYS A 25 -4.32 -2.20 -27.58
C LYS A 25 -4.62 -0.88 -26.87
N PRO A 26 -4.75 -0.87 -25.54
CA PRO A 26 -4.91 0.38 -24.79
C PRO A 26 -3.62 1.21 -24.82
N ASP A 27 -3.72 2.47 -24.48
CA ASP A 27 -2.56 3.33 -24.30
C ASP A 27 -1.70 2.80 -23.14
N MET A 28 -0.39 2.80 -23.36
CA MET A 28 0.57 2.24 -22.42
C MET A 28 1.75 3.16 -22.23
N GLU A 29 2.28 3.20 -21.01
CA GLU A 29 3.54 3.85 -20.68
C GLU A 29 4.42 2.89 -19.88
N ARG A 30 5.67 2.71 -20.31
CA ARG A 30 6.66 1.81 -19.64
C ARG A 30 6.11 0.40 -19.39
N GLY A 31 5.34 -0.14 -20.35
CA GLY A 31 4.72 -1.45 -20.25
C GLY A 31 3.47 -1.52 -19.38
N ARG A 32 3.00 -0.41 -18.83
CA ARG A 32 1.80 -0.33 -18.00
C ARG A 32 0.64 0.29 -18.77
N VAL A 33 -0.55 -0.23 -18.53
CA VAL A 33 -1.78 0.32 -19.11
C VAL A 33 -2.09 1.66 -18.44
N LEU A 34 -2.34 2.68 -19.24
CA LEU A 34 -2.84 3.96 -18.76
C LEU A 34 -4.36 3.86 -18.53
N MET A 35 -4.80 4.41 -17.43
CA MET A 35 -6.21 4.42 -17.03
C MET A 35 -6.60 5.78 -16.45
N ASN A 36 -7.88 6.07 -16.43
CA ASN A 36 -8.46 7.22 -15.75
C ASN A 36 -8.68 6.92 -14.24
N GLU A 37 -9.27 7.87 -13.52
CA GLU A 37 -9.61 7.76 -12.09
C GLU A 37 -10.62 6.63 -11.76
N ASN A 38 -11.31 6.10 -12.78
CA ASN A 38 -12.23 4.99 -12.66
C ASN A 38 -11.63 3.66 -13.09
N PHE A 39 -10.32 3.59 -13.30
CA PHE A 39 -9.60 2.42 -13.80
C PHE A 39 -9.93 2.04 -15.24
N GLU A 40 -10.65 2.88 -16.00
CA GLU A 40 -10.96 2.65 -17.39
C GLU A 40 -9.77 3.04 -18.26
N SER A 41 -9.41 2.17 -19.21
CA SER A 41 -8.33 2.40 -20.16
C SER A 41 -8.77 3.37 -21.28
N SER A 42 -7.87 3.61 -22.24
CA SER A 42 -8.22 4.37 -23.46
C SER A 42 -9.24 3.65 -24.36
N ILE A 43 -9.56 2.38 -24.07
CA ILE A 43 -10.59 1.61 -24.79
C ILE A 43 -11.85 1.60 -23.92
N PRO A 44 -12.98 2.16 -24.39
CA PRO A 44 -14.22 2.19 -23.62
C PRO A 44 -14.69 0.81 -23.19
N GLY A 45 -15.07 0.68 -21.91
CA GLY A 45 -15.50 -0.56 -21.30
C GLY A 45 -14.39 -1.55 -20.95
N VAL A 46 -13.12 -1.18 -21.14
CA VAL A 46 -11.95 -1.98 -20.76
C VAL A 46 -11.26 -1.35 -19.56
N TYR A 47 -11.21 -2.09 -18.47
CA TYR A 47 -10.65 -1.64 -17.18
C TYR A 47 -9.34 -2.35 -16.89
N ALA A 48 -8.39 -1.64 -16.28
CA ALA A 48 -7.09 -2.20 -15.88
C ALA A 48 -6.84 -1.96 -14.38
N ILE A 49 -6.40 -3.02 -13.69
CA ILE A 49 -6.12 -3.00 -12.25
C ILE A 49 -4.84 -3.77 -11.93
N GLY A 50 -4.36 -3.65 -10.69
CA GLY A 50 -3.25 -4.43 -10.17
C GLY A 50 -1.92 -4.09 -10.81
N ASP A 51 -1.10 -5.11 -11.03
CA ASP A 51 0.28 -4.96 -11.50
C ASP A 51 0.38 -4.45 -12.96
N LEU A 52 -0.73 -4.43 -13.69
CA LEU A 52 -0.80 -3.88 -15.04
C LEU A 52 -0.77 -2.36 -15.10
N ILE A 53 -1.10 -1.67 -14.01
CA ILE A 53 -1.17 -0.21 -13.93
C ILE A 53 -0.06 0.36 -13.05
N PHE A 54 0.05 1.69 -12.99
CA PHE A 54 0.89 2.36 -12.01
C PHE A 54 0.27 2.29 -10.61
N GLY A 55 1.12 2.20 -9.59
CA GLY A 55 0.70 2.16 -8.19
C GLY A 55 1.29 1.00 -7.41
N ALA A 56 0.60 0.60 -6.36
CA ALA A 56 1.02 -0.48 -5.47
C ALA A 56 0.90 -1.85 -6.15
N GLN A 57 2.03 -2.54 -6.33
CA GLN A 57 2.08 -3.90 -6.88
C GLN A 57 1.87 -4.94 -5.77
N LEU A 58 0.65 -4.96 -5.22
CA LEU A 58 0.25 -5.77 -4.08
C LEU A 58 -1.07 -6.48 -4.39
N ALA A 59 -1.15 -7.78 -4.11
CA ALA A 59 -2.31 -8.60 -4.43
C ALA A 59 -3.61 -8.08 -3.79
N HIS A 60 -3.55 -7.65 -2.52
CA HIS A 60 -4.70 -7.08 -1.82
C HIS A 60 -5.13 -5.71 -2.39
N ALA A 61 -4.17 -4.91 -2.89
CA ALA A 61 -4.49 -3.66 -3.57
C ALA A 61 -5.24 -3.93 -4.89
N ALA A 62 -4.77 -4.91 -5.68
CA ALA A 62 -5.43 -5.33 -6.91
C ALA A 62 -6.85 -5.85 -6.65
N SER A 63 -7.04 -6.65 -5.59
CA SER A 63 -8.37 -7.14 -5.18
C SER A 63 -9.29 -5.98 -4.79
N ALA A 64 -8.80 -5.02 -4.01
CA ALA A 64 -9.56 -3.84 -3.62
C ALA A 64 -9.95 -2.97 -4.84
N GLN A 65 -9.01 -2.77 -5.78
CA GLN A 65 -9.30 -2.07 -7.03
C GLN A 65 -10.39 -2.77 -7.84
N GLY A 66 -10.35 -4.09 -7.95
CA GLY A 66 -11.37 -4.89 -8.63
C GLY A 66 -12.76 -4.73 -8.00
N MET A 67 -12.85 -4.71 -6.67
CA MET A 67 -14.09 -4.46 -5.95
C MET A 67 -14.63 -3.04 -6.23
N VAL A 68 -13.77 -2.03 -6.17
CA VAL A 68 -14.12 -0.63 -6.47
C VAL A 68 -14.67 -0.50 -7.90
N VAL A 69 -13.99 -1.10 -8.87
CA VAL A 69 -14.46 -1.09 -10.28
C VAL A 69 -15.81 -1.77 -10.40
N ALA A 70 -16.00 -2.95 -9.79
CA ALA A 70 -17.26 -3.68 -9.85
C ALA A 70 -18.42 -2.91 -9.20
N GLU A 71 -18.17 -2.26 -8.05
CA GLU A 71 -19.18 -1.43 -7.38
C GLU A 71 -19.58 -0.21 -8.22
N LYS A 72 -18.59 0.49 -8.79
CA LYS A 72 -18.85 1.62 -9.70
C LYS A 72 -19.66 1.20 -10.94
N LEU A 73 -19.32 0.07 -11.56
CA LEU A 73 -20.06 -0.48 -12.70
C LEU A 73 -21.50 -0.87 -12.32
N ALA A 74 -21.73 -1.26 -11.07
CA ALA A 74 -23.06 -1.53 -10.54
C ALA A 74 -23.81 -0.26 -10.09
N GLY A 75 -23.26 0.94 -10.33
CA GLY A 75 -23.84 2.22 -9.92
C GLY A 75 -23.83 2.45 -8.41
N LYS A 76 -22.92 1.82 -7.68
CA LYS A 76 -22.77 1.95 -6.22
C LYS A 76 -21.58 2.83 -5.90
N GLU A 77 -21.65 3.51 -4.76
CA GLU A 77 -20.48 4.17 -4.17
C GLU A 77 -19.55 3.11 -3.59
N PRO A 78 -18.26 3.14 -3.94
CA PRO A 78 -17.29 2.18 -3.40
C PRO A 78 -17.13 2.33 -1.90
N PHE A 79 -17.14 1.20 -1.20
CA PHE A 79 -16.90 1.16 0.24
C PHE A 79 -15.41 1.27 0.60
N ILE A 80 -14.52 0.85 -0.30
CA ILE A 80 -13.07 0.78 -0.06
C ILE A 80 -12.41 2.11 -0.43
N ASP A 81 -11.69 2.70 0.52
CA ASP A 81 -10.81 3.83 0.29
C ASP A 81 -9.42 3.35 -0.18
N LEU A 82 -9.14 3.51 -1.46
CA LEU A 82 -7.87 3.12 -2.07
C LEU A 82 -6.71 4.07 -1.76
N SER A 83 -6.94 5.18 -1.06
CA SER A 83 -5.88 6.08 -0.60
C SER A 83 -5.04 5.46 0.52
N ILE A 84 -5.59 4.46 1.22
CA ILE A 84 -4.95 3.76 2.34
C ILE A 84 -4.69 2.31 1.95
N VAL A 85 -3.51 2.05 1.39
CA VAL A 85 -3.08 0.69 1.04
C VAL A 85 -2.00 0.24 2.02
N PRO A 86 -2.26 -0.77 2.86
CA PRO A 86 -1.23 -1.35 3.72
C PRO A 86 -0.11 -2.00 2.90
N GLY A 87 1.13 -1.76 3.29
CA GLY A 87 2.31 -2.38 2.70
C GLY A 87 3.16 -3.07 3.75
N CYS A 88 3.67 -4.27 3.41
CA CYS A 88 4.59 -5.00 4.28
C CYS A 88 5.83 -5.42 3.49
N VAL A 89 6.99 -5.26 4.11
CA VAL A 89 8.28 -5.75 3.60
C VAL A 89 8.77 -6.82 4.57
N TYR A 90 8.88 -8.05 4.07
CA TYR A 90 9.21 -9.25 4.85
C TYR A 90 10.73 -9.47 4.93
N THR A 91 11.43 -8.44 5.37
CA THR A 91 12.87 -8.49 5.66
C THR A 91 13.09 -8.83 7.14
N ASP A 92 14.35 -8.90 7.55
CA ASP A 92 14.73 -8.99 8.97
C ASP A 92 15.53 -7.73 9.33
N PRO A 93 14.94 -6.77 10.06
CA PRO A 93 13.57 -6.69 10.60
C PRO A 93 12.49 -6.44 9.53
N GLU A 94 11.26 -6.85 9.83
CA GLU A 94 10.09 -6.57 9.00
C GLU A 94 9.65 -5.11 9.10
N ILE A 95 9.09 -4.58 8.00
CA ILE A 95 8.57 -3.21 7.95
C ILE A 95 7.14 -3.25 7.45
N ALA A 96 6.23 -2.64 8.19
CA ALA A 96 4.84 -2.49 7.75
C ALA A 96 4.41 -1.03 7.84
N SER A 97 3.62 -0.59 6.87
CA SER A 97 3.11 0.78 6.83
C SER A 97 1.72 0.84 6.20
N ALA A 98 0.93 1.82 6.60
CA ALA A 98 -0.33 2.17 5.98
C ALA A 98 -0.55 3.68 6.07
N GLY A 99 -1.17 4.26 5.06
CA GLY A 99 -1.45 5.70 5.01
C GLY A 99 -0.24 6.56 4.68
N MET A 100 -0.32 7.83 5.05
CA MET A 100 0.63 8.88 4.65
C MET A 100 1.79 9.00 5.65
N THR A 101 3.00 9.15 5.13
CA THR A 101 4.17 9.43 5.97
C THR A 101 4.19 10.89 6.42
N GLU A 102 4.97 11.18 7.45
CA GLU A 102 5.21 12.56 7.92
C GLU A 102 5.76 13.46 6.81
N ASP A 103 6.68 12.95 5.99
CA ASP A 103 7.29 13.72 4.91
C ASP A 103 6.28 14.00 3.79
N GLN A 104 5.46 13.01 3.41
CA GLN A 104 4.37 13.21 2.46
C GLN A 104 3.31 14.21 2.97
N ALA A 105 3.03 14.20 4.26
CA ALA A 105 2.13 15.18 4.86
C ALA A 105 2.72 16.61 4.78
N LYS A 106 3.99 16.77 5.10
CA LYS A 106 4.71 18.04 4.96
C LYS A 106 4.72 18.56 3.53
N GLU A 107 4.99 17.69 2.55
CA GLU A 107 4.95 18.04 1.12
C GLU A 107 3.57 18.55 0.68
N LYS A 108 2.51 18.03 1.30
CA LYS A 108 1.11 18.46 1.07
C LYS A 108 0.70 19.67 1.92
N GLY A 109 1.58 20.18 2.76
CA GLY A 109 1.29 21.32 3.66
C GLY A 109 0.34 20.96 4.81
N ILE A 110 0.21 19.67 5.15
CA ILE A 110 -0.65 19.20 6.24
C ILE A 110 0.15 19.24 7.54
N ALA A 111 -0.34 20.00 8.54
CA ALA A 111 0.24 20.04 9.88
C ALA A 111 -0.04 18.73 10.61
N VAL A 112 1.01 18.08 11.12
CA VAL A 112 0.90 16.75 11.75
C VAL A 112 1.58 16.68 13.10
N LYS A 113 1.01 15.87 13.98
CA LYS A 113 1.60 15.39 15.23
C LYS A 113 2.09 13.95 15.05
N CYS A 114 3.28 13.65 15.59
CA CYS A 114 3.84 12.31 15.51
C CYS A 114 4.00 11.72 16.91
N GLY A 115 3.46 10.50 17.10
CA GLY A 115 3.73 9.67 18.26
C GLY A 115 4.68 8.53 17.90
N LYS A 116 5.57 8.14 18.82
CA LYS A 116 6.48 7.01 18.64
C LYS A 116 6.49 6.14 19.88
N PHE A 117 6.25 4.85 19.69
CA PHE A 117 6.36 3.82 20.74
C PHE A 117 7.53 2.89 20.40
N ILE A 118 8.43 2.70 21.36
CA ILE A 118 9.61 1.84 21.20
C ILE A 118 9.25 0.41 21.62
N MET A 119 9.59 -0.57 20.79
CA MET A 119 9.20 -1.98 21.01
C MET A 119 9.89 -2.62 22.21
N SER A 120 11.02 -2.09 22.69
CA SER A 120 11.65 -2.52 23.95
C SER A 120 10.77 -2.32 25.20
N ALA A 121 9.73 -1.49 25.10
CA ALA A 121 8.72 -1.33 26.15
C ALA A 121 7.52 -2.29 25.99
N ASN A 122 7.51 -3.14 24.95
CA ASN A 122 6.44 -4.10 24.69
C ASN A 122 6.80 -5.46 25.29
N GLY A 123 5.96 -5.99 26.19
CA GLY A 123 6.22 -7.25 26.89
C GLY A 123 6.39 -8.46 25.96
N LYS A 124 5.66 -8.50 24.83
CA LYS A 124 5.82 -9.58 23.85
C LYS A 124 7.18 -9.51 23.17
N SER A 125 7.63 -8.31 22.78
CA SER A 125 8.95 -8.11 22.17
C SER A 125 10.09 -8.51 23.11
N ILE A 126 9.95 -8.27 24.41
CA ILE A 126 10.90 -8.71 25.44
C ILE A 126 10.94 -10.24 25.50
N ILE A 127 9.79 -10.90 25.53
CA ILE A 127 9.69 -12.36 25.58
C ILE A 127 10.33 -13.02 24.35
N THR A 128 10.12 -12.44 23.16
CA THR A 128 10.66 -12.97 21.90
C THR A 128 12.10 -12.53 21.64
N GLN A 129 12.68 -11.69 22.50
CA GLN A 129 14.01 -11.07 22.33
C GLN A 129 14.14 -10.25 21.04
N GLU A 130 13.01 -9.71 20.57
CA GLU A 130 12.89 -8.88 19.37
C GLU A 130 12.56 -7.43 19.76
N GLU A 131 13.40 -6.84 20.60
CA GLU A 131 13.17 -5.51 21.18
C GLU A 131 13.50 -4.35 20.24
N ARG A 132 14.05 -4.66 19.07
CA ARG A 132 14.44 -3.66 18.08
C ARG A 132 13.21 -3.23 17.30
N GLY A 133 13.01 -1.92 17.17
CA GLY A 133 11.95 -1.39 16.36
C GLY A 133 11.07 -0.38 17.08
N PHE A 134 10.09 0.13 16.37
CA PHE A 134 9.17 1.12 16.89
C PHE A 134 7.87 1.13 16.09
N ILE A 135 6.82 1.64 16.71
CA ILE A 135 5.57 2.02 16.06
C ILE A 135 5.56 3.54 15.98
N LYS A 136 5.33 4.10 14.79
CA LYS A 136 5.15 5.53 14.59
C LYS A 136 3.74 5.79 14.10
N VAL A 137 3.05 6.72 14.75
CA VAL A 137 1.72 7.19 14.36
C VAL A 137 1.85 8.64 13.92
N VAL A 138 1.32 8.97 12.76
CA VAL A 138 1.23 10.32 12.24
C VAL A 138 -0.26 10.71 12.26
N ALA A 139 -0.59 11.80 12.92
CA ALA A 139 -1.96 12.32 13.03
C ALA A 139 -2.03 13.75 12.53
N GLU A 140 -3.10 14.12 11.85
CA GLU A 140 -3.36 15.50 11.49
C GLU A 140 -3.66 16.33 12.74
N GLU A 141 -3.09 17.53 12.82
CA GLU A 141 -3.09 18.33 14.04
C GLU A 141 -4.48 18.90 14.37
N GLU A 142 -5.22 19.32 13.36
CA GLU A 142 -6.52 19.99 13.53
C GLU A 142 -7.70 19.03 13.70
N VAL A 143 -7.65 17.86 13.07
CA VAL A 143 -8.81 16.96 12.95
C VAL A 143 -8.69 15.73 13.86
N ASN A 144 -7.56 15.55 14.56
CA ASN A 144 -7.24 14.31 15.29
C ASN A 144 -7.43 13.04 14.44
N CYS A 145 -7.34 13.17 13.11
CA CYS A 145 -7.42 12.04 12.20
C CYS A 145 -6.05 11.38 12.09
N TYR A 146 -5.99 10.08 12.31
CA TYR A 146 -4.74 9.34 12.27
C TYR A 146 -4.35 9.03 10.82
N LEU A 147 -3.28 9.67 10.35
CA LEU A 147 -2.54 9.24 9.17
C LEU A 147 -1.56 8.17 9.64
N VAL A 148 -1.98 6.91 9.64
CA VAL A 148 -1.18 5.86 10.29
C VAL A 148 -0.02 5.46 9.39
N HIS A 149 1.19 5.80 9.80
CA HIS A 149 2.40 5.18 9.31
C HIS A 149 3.01 4.34 10.43
N GLN A 150 3.02 3.03 10.22
CA GLN A 150 3.63 2.12 11.17
C GLN A 150 4.87 1.49 10.55
N THR A 151 6.01 1.69 11.21
CA THR A 151 7.22 0.92 10.97
C THR A 151 7.44 0.09 12.22
N GLY A 152 7.24 -1.21 12.16
CA GLY A 152 7.32 -2.05 13.34
C GLY A 152 7.75 -3.46 13.02
N TYR A 153 8.35 -4.09 14.00
CA TYR A 153 8.66 -5.49 14.03
C TYR A 153 7.37 -6.30 14.08
N ALA A 154 7.14 -7.18 13.11
CA ALA A 154 6.10 -8.19 13.19
C ALA A 154 6.75 -9.55 13.48
N ASP A 155 6.22 -10.27 14.46
CA ASP A 155 6.65 -11.62 14.79
C ASP A 155 6.29 -12.58 13.63
N ARG A 156 7.28 -13.30 13.11
CA ARG A 156 7.13 -14.28 12.00
C ARG A 156 6.05 -15.34 12.23
N ASN A 157 5.59 -15.51 13.45
CA ASN A 157 4.72 -16.63 13.84
C ASN A 157 3.26 -16.25 14.15
N LYS A 158 2.90 -14.96 14.16
CA LYS A 158 1.53 -14.58 14.53
C LYS A 158 1.05 -13.33 13.79
N GLY A 159 0.40 -13.57 12.70
CA GLY A 159 -0.80 -12.84 12.32
C GLY A 159 -0.59 -11.39 11.96
N PHE A 160 -1.06 -11.09 10.81
CA PHE A 160 -1.44 -9.77 10.33
C PHE A 160 -1.72 -8.77 11.46
N LEU A 161 -0.95 -7.70 11.51
CA LEU A 161 -1.40 -6.48 12.17
C LEU A 161 -2.64 -6.00 11.40
N THR A 162 -3.81 -6.19 12.00
CA THR A 162 -5.05 -5.66 11.45
C THR A 162 -5.02 -4.16 11.69
N PHE A 163 -4.76 -3.39 10.64
CA PHE A 163 -4.95 -1.96 10.66
C PHE A 163 -6.44 -1.68 10.56
N ILE A 164 -7.03 -1.27 11.67
CA ILE A 164 -8.34 -0.66 11.65
C ILE A 164 -8.09 0.83 11.47
N PRO A 165 -8.52 1.46 10.37
CA PRO A 165 -8.55 2.91 10.30
C PRO A 165 -9.56 3.39 11.34
N VAL A 166 -9.07 3.86 12.47
CA VAL A 166 -9.93 4.48 13.49
C VAL A 166 -10.15 5.93 13.03
N ARG A 167 -11.22 6.16 12.30
CA ARG A 167 -11.86 7.46 12.30
C ARG A 167 -12.49 7.62 13.69
N ALA A 168 -11.76 8.16 14.62
CA ALA A 168 -12.36 8.65 15.86
C ALA A 168 -13.09 9.95 15.50
N ALA A 169 -14.39 9.85 15.24
CA ALA A 169 -15.27 10.99 15.37
C ALA A 169 -15.29 11.32 16.87
N VAL A 170 -14.59 12.36 17.27
CA VAL A 170 -14.81 12.97 18.59
C VAL A 170 -16.06 13.81 18.44
N ALA A 171 -17.13 13.38 19.15
CA ALA A 171 -18.32 14.16 19.36
C ALA A 171 -18.03 15.32 20.33
#